data_95dce8baa796050c00004ef4e9ad377c
#
_entry.id   95dce8baa796050c00004ef4e9ad377c
#
_cell.length_a   1.000
_cell.length_b   1.000
_cell.length_c   1.000
_cell.angle_alpha   90.00
_cell.angle_beta   90.00
_cell.angle_gamma   90.00
#
_symmetry.space_group_name_H-M   'P 1'
#
loop_
_entity.id
_entity.type
_entity.pdbx_description
1 polymer ?
#
loop_
_entity_poly.entity_id
_entity_poly.type
_entity_poly.pdbx_seq_one_letter_code
_entity_poly.pdbx_strand_id
1 'polypeptide(L)'
;MDTPAIELRGVARYFGERIALRDVTVSVPAGATLAVLGRNGAGKSTLLRVLATLLRQHAGEVSMLGEPLPRRGFAVRGRLGLLAHEPLLYRDLSGRENLRYHARLYGVGPERVEELLRAVRMERRADEPVRLLSRGMVQRVAVCRAVLHDPEILLLDEARANLDPGATELVEPLLGRPSGRTRVITSHDPQAALAEADLALGLRDGRPTFSLPANEVTPDLVRELYA
;
A
#
# COMPACT_ATOMS: atom_id res chain seq x y z
N MET A 1 -22.30 -0.78 14.97
CA MET A 1 -21.27 0.01 14.24
C MET A 1 -20.28 -1.00 13.71
N ASP A 2 -20.06 -1.01 12.41
CA ASP A 2 -19.11 -1.94 11.81
C ASP A 2 -17.69 -1.59 12.27
N THR A 3 -16.92 -2.62 12.65
CA THR A 3 -15.53 -2.46 13.06
C THR A 3 -14.71 -1.93 11.88
N PRO A 4 -13.94 -0.82 12.03
CA PRO A 4 -13.13 -0.31 10.94
C PRO A 4 -12.06 -1.33 10.52
N ALA A 5 -11.73 -1.36 9.24
CA ALA A 5 -10.68 -2.24 8.73
C ALA A 5 -9.28 -1.81 9.23
N ILE A 6 -9.08 -0.49 9.43
CA ILE A 6 -7.85 0.09 9.99
C ILE A 6 -8.23 1.13 11.02
N GLU A 7 -7.63 1.07 12.19
CA GLU A 7 -7.79 2.09 13.22
C GLU A 7 -6.43 2.45 13.84
N LEU A 8 -6.15 3.75 13.87
CA LEU A 8 -4.97 4.34 14.49
C LEU A 8 -5.42 5.33 15.54
N ARG A 9 -4.85 5.27 16.75
CA ARG A 9 -5.13 6.20 17.86
C ARG A 9 -3.83 6.70 18.47
N GLY A 10 -3.49 7.97 18.23
CA GLY A 10 -2.31 8.63 18.80
C GLY A 10 -0.99 7.95 18.43
N VAL A 11 -0.88 7.39 17.23
CA VAL A 11 0.27 6.56 16.83
C VAL A 11 1.52 7.43 16.67
N ALA A 12 2.61 6.98 17.32
CA ALA A 12 3.92 7.61 17.22
C ALA A 12 5.03 6.62 16.85
N ARG A 13 5.99 7.09 16.06
CA ARG A 13 7.20 6.37 15.69
C ARG A 13 8.40 7.32 15.59
N TYR A 14 9.51 6.95 16.20
CA TYR A 14 10.75 7.70 16.23
C TYR A 14 11.91 6.88 15.68
N PHE A 15 12.91 7.55 15.09
CA PHE A 15 14.21 6.98 14.72
C PHE A 15 15.30 7.83 15.38
N GLY A 16 15.82 7.36 16.53
CA GLY A 16 16.61 8.19 17.41
C GLY A 16 15.80 9.42 17.86
N GLU A 17 16.32 10.60 17.67
CA GLU A 17 15.64 11.88 17.99
C GLU A 17 14.66 12.33 16.90
N ARG A 18 14.73 11.73 15.71
CA ARG A 18 13.86 12.10 14.59
C ARG A 18 12.46 11.57 14.76
N ILE A 19 11.48 12.46 14.76
CA ILE A 19 10.06 12.14 14.72
C ILE A 19 9.72 11.68 13.28
N ALA A 20 9.26 10.44 13.14
CA ALA A 20 8.77 9.93 11.87
C ALA A 20 7.24 9.92 11.82
N LEU A 21 6.59 9.66 12.97
CA LEU A 21 5.15 9.81 13.16
C LEU A 21 4.90 10.31 14.58
N ARG A 22 3.91 11.18 14.76
CA ARG A 22 3.48 11.66 16.08
C ARG A 22 1.99 11.97 16.06
N ASP A 23 1.27 11.35 17.00
CA ASP A 23 -0.16 11.57 17.24
C ASP A 23 -1.05 11.35 16.02
N VAL A 24 -0.75 10.29 15.24
CA VAL A 24 -1.54 9.94 14.07
C VAL A 24 -2.79 9.19 14.51
N THR A 25 -3.95 9.79 14.22
CA THR A 25 -5.26 9.22 14.51
C THR A 25 -6.10 9.23 13.24
N VAL A 26 -6.57 8.04 12.80
CA VAL A 26 -7.46 7.87 11.66
C VAL A 26 -8.18 6.54 11.74
N SER A 27 -9.42 6.50 11.26
CA SER A 27 -10.24 5.29 11.14
C SER A 27 -10.65 5.10 9.69
N VAL A 28 -10.41 3.91 9.13
CA VAL A 28 -10.73 3.57 7.75
C VAL A 28 -11.73 2.42 7.73
N PRO A 29 -12.95 2.66 7.24
CA PRO A 29 -13.96 1.62 7.07
C PRO A 29 -13.52 0.53 6.09
N ALA A 30 -14.12 -0.67 6.21
CA ALA A 30 -13.89 -1.74 5.23
C ALA A 30 -14.32 -1.29 3.82
N GLY A 31 -13.51 -1.61 2.81
CA GLY A 31 -13.73 -1.22 1.41
C GLY A 31 -13.37 0.23 1.08
N ALA A 32 -13.10 1.08 2.07
CA ALA A 32 -12.73 2.48 1.85
C ALA A 32 -11.27 2.66 1.45
N THR A 33 -10.98 3.76 0.77
CA THR A 33 -9.64 4.19 0.38
C THR A 33 -9.19 5.40 1.20
N LEU A 34 -8.05 5.28 1.88
CA LEU A 34 -7.36 6.39 2.55
C LEU A 34 -6.20 6.89 1.68
N ALA A 35 -6.23 8.15 1.25
CA ALA A 35 -5.08 8.83 0.67
C ALA A 35 -4.20 9.43 1.78
N VAL A 36 -2.92 9.07 1.81
CA VAL A 36 -1.92 9.68 2.71
C VAL A 36 -1.08 10.66 1.91
N LEU A 37 -1.26 11.95 2.19
CA LEU A 37 -0.67 13.07 1.48
C LEU A 37 0.46 13.71 2.28
N GLY A 38 1.38 14.39 1.61
CA GLY A 38 2.47 15.13 2.23
C GLY A 38 3.77 15.05 1.43
N ARG A 39 4.72 15.93 1.75
CA ARG A 39 6.05 16.02 1.09
C ARG A 39 6.87 14.75 1.32
N ASN A 40 7.98 14.64 0.58
CA ASN A 40 8.99 13.61 0.87
C ASN A 40 9.53 13.77 2.29
N GLY A 41 9.60 12.65 3.02
CA GLY A 41 10.02 12.67 4.43
C GLY A 41 8.90 12.98 5.43
N ALA A 42 7.67 13.28 5.01
CA ALA A 42 6.53 13.59 5.89
C ALA A 42 6.06 12.42 6.78
N GLY A 43 6.53 11.18 6.53
CA GLY A 43 6.16 10.01 7.32
C GLY A 43 5.28 8.99 6.60
N LYS A 44 4.88 9.25 5.35
CA LYS A 44 3.95 8.38 4.57
C LYS A 44 4.40 6.91 4.53
N SER A 45 5.59 6.64 4.01
CA SER A 45 6.12 5.26 3.94
C SER A 45 6.37 4.65 5.32
N THR A 46 6.64 5.47 6.36
CA THR A 46 6.74 4.98 7.74
C THR A 46 5.38 4.50 8.24
N LEU A 47 4.30 5.24 7.95
CA LEU A 47 2.94 4.84 8.28
C LEU A 47 2.57 3.53 7.58
N LEU A 48 2.82 3.41 6.27
CA LEU A 48 2.57 2.18 5.53
C LEU A 48 3.36 0.99 6.11
N ARG A 49 4.63 1.19 6.51
CA ARG A 49 5.43 0.13 7.13
C ARG A 49 4.92 -0.29 8.51
N VAL A 50 4.34 0.64 9.30
CA VAL A 50 3.67 0.30 10.57
C VAL A 50 2.44 -0.54 10.29
N LEU A 51 1.59 -0.15 9.34
CA LEU A 51 0.40 -0.91 8.92
C LEU A 51 0.79 -2.27 8.33
N ALA A 52 1.87 -2.33 7.54
CA ALA A 52 2.40 -3.58 7.00
C ALA A 52 3.04 -4.51 8.06
N THR A 53 3.01 -4.14 9.34
CA THR A 53 3.65 -4.88 10.44
C THR A 53 5.18 -5.00 10.33
N LEU A 54 5.81 -4.19 9.46
CA LEU A 54 7.25 -4.16 9.26
C LEU A 54 7.97 -3.27 10.29
N LEU A 55 7.24 -2.32 10.87
CA LEU A 55 7.73 -1.45 11.95
C LEU A 55 6.73 -1.47 13.11
N ARG A 56 7.26 -1.48 14.33
CA ARG A 56 6.45 -1.34 15.54
C ARG A 56 6.31 0.16 15.88
N GLN A 57 5.10 0.60 16.26
CA GLN A 57 4.90 1.92 16.87
C GLN A 57 5.57 2.01 18.23
N HIS A 58 5.95 3.22 18.66
CA HIS A 58 6.49 3.48 20.00
C HIS A 58 5.39 3.88 20.98
N ALA A 59 4.34 4.55 20.50
CA ALA A 59 3.18 4.92 21.31
C ALA A 59 1.90 4.85 20.47
N GLY A 60 0.75 4.91 21.13
CA GLY A 60 -0.55 4.80 20.52
C GLY A 60 -0.96 3.36 20.21
N GLU A 61 -2.14 3.24 19.65
CA GLU A 61 -2.77 1.97 19.32
C GLU A 61 -2.99 1.84 17.81
N VAL A 62 -2.77 0.64 17.29
CA VAL A 62 -3.04 0.28 15.90
C VAL A 62 -3.87 -1.00 15.93
N SER A 63 -5.00 -1.02 15.27
CA SER A 63 -5.71 -2.25 14.97
C SER A 63 -6.02 -2.37 13.49
N MET A 64 -5.98 -3.60 12.98
CA MET A 64 -6.30 -3.91 11.59
C MET A 64 -7.18 -5.14 11.54
N LEU A 65 -8.31 -5.03 10.85
CA LEU A 65 -9.31 -6.10 10.78
C LEU A 65 -9.75 -6.61 12.17
N GLY A 66 -9.82 -5.68 13.15
CA GLY A 66 -10.14 -5.98 14.54
C GLY A 66 -8.98 -6.53 15.40
N GLU A 67 -7.81 -6.78 14.78
CA GLU A 67 -6.66 -7.36 15.48
C GLU A 67 -5.67 -6.28 15.95
N PRO A 68 -5.30 -6.23 17.24
CA PRO A 68 -4.37 -5.23 17.77
C PRO A 68 -2.92 -5.50 17.36
N LEU A 69 -2.24 -4.48 16.80
CA LEU A 69 -0.83 -4.56 16.47
C LEU A 69 0.05 -3.98 17.60
N PRO A 70 1.27 -4.49 17.78
CA PRO A 70 1.92 -5.57 17.02
C PRO A 70 1.57 -6.98 17.53
N ARG A 71 0.81 -7.11 18.62
CA ARG A 71 0.58 -8.39 19.32
C ARG A 71 0.00 -9.46 18.39
N ARG A 72 -0.95 -9.09 17.55
CA ARG A 72 -1.67 -9.98 16.64
C ARG A 72 -1.26 -9.80 15.18
N GLY A 73 -0.07 -9.23 14.94
CA GLY A 73 0.42 -8.98 13.57
C GLY A 73 0.45 -10.22 12.67
N PHE A 74 0.67 -11.40 13.21
CA PHE A 74 0.64 -12.65 12.47
C PHE A 74 -0.75 -12.96 11.89
N ALA A 75 -1.83 -12.59 12.58
CA ALA A 75 -3.20 -12.85 12.14
C ALA A 75 -3.62 -11.98 10.93
N VAL A 76 -2.98 -10.82 10.76
CA VAL A 76 -3.30 -9.89 9.67
C VAL A 76 -2.39 -10.02 8.45
N ARG A 77 -1.14 -10.54 8.60
CA ARG A 77 -0.17 -10.57 7.49
C ARG A 77 -0.66 -11.32 6.27
N GLY A 78 -1.38 -12.42 6.45
CA GLY A 78 -1.97 -13.19 5.35
C GLY A 78 -3.16 -12.50 4.68
N ARG A 79 -3.62 -11.37 5.22
CA ARG A 79 -4.76 -10.58 4.73
C ARG A 79 -4.32 -9.19 4.23
N LEU A 80 -2.99 -8.92 4.20
CA LEU A 80 -2.40 -7.66 3.77
C LEU A 80 -1.59 -7.83 2.49
N GLY A 81 -1.87 -7.01 1.49
CA GLY A 81 -1.02 -6.82 0.33
C GLY A 81 -0.21 -5.54 0.46
N LEU A 82 1.08 -5.61 0.22
CA LEU A 82 1.97 -4.45 0.24
C LEU A 82 2.64 -4.29 -1.13
N LEU A 83 2.39 -3.18 -1.79
CA LEU A 83 3.18 -2.71 -2.92
C LEU A 83 4.01 -1.52 -2.44
N ALA A 84 5.25 -1.78 -2.10
CA ALA A 84 6.20 -0.79 -1.61
C ALA A 84 6.89 -0.07 -2.79
N HIS A 85 7.55 1.04 -2.50
CA HIS A 85 8.39 1.74 -3.47
C HIS A 85 9.47 0.82 -4.09
N GLU A 86 10.06 -0.06 -3.27
CA GLU A 86 10.89 -1.16 -3.75
C GLU A 86 10.01 -2.36 -4.12
N PRO A 87 10.26 -3.03 -5.26
CA PRO A 87 9.42 -4.13 -5.75
C PRO A 87 9.33 -5.34 -4.82
N LEU A 88 10.29 -5.51 -3.91
CA LEU A 88 10.42 -6.65 -3.00
C LEU A 88 10.42 -8.00 -3.76
N LEU A 89 11.17 -8.05 -4.84
CA LEU A 89 11.38 -9.23 -5.67
C LEU A 89 12.86 -9.65 -5.63
N TYR A 90 13.10 -10.95 -5.66
CA TYR A 90 14.44 -11.52 -5.81
C TYR A 90 14.91 -11.30 -7.24
N ARG A 91 15.98 -10.53 -7.42
CA ARG A 91 16.43 -10.05 -8.74
C ARG A 91 16.99 -11.13 -9.64
N ASP A 92 17.57 -12.18 -9.07
CA ASP A 92 18.16 -13.31 -9.81
C ASP A 92 17.13 -14.39 -10.15
N LEU A 93 15.97 -14.39 -9.50
CA LEU A 93 14.85 -15.22 -9.87
C LEU A 93 14.03 -14.56 -10.97
N SER A 94 13.37 -15.38 -11.78
CA SER A 94 12.38 -14.90 -12.76
C SER A 94 11.12 -14.36 -12.07
N GLY A 95 10.29 -13.63 -12.82
CA GLY A 95 9.00 -13.16 -12.32
C GLY A 95 8.12 -14.31 -11.84
N ARG A 96 8.04 -15.40 -12.61
CA ARG A 96 7.27 -16.59 -12.28
C ARG A 96 7.80 -17.30 -11.03
N GLU A 97 9.12 -17.46 -10.90
CA GLU A 97 9.73 -18.06 -9.72
C GLU A 97 9.46 -17.23 -8.46
N ASN A 98 9.57 -15.89 -8.54
CA ASN A 98 9.19 -15.01 -7.45
C ASN A 98 7.74 -15.24 -7.01
N LEU A 99 6.80 -15.25 -7.95
CA LEU A 99 5.39 -15.46 -7.63
C LEU A 99 5.13 -16.86 -7.06
N ARG A 100 5.74 -17.91 -7.62
CA ARG A 100 5.63 -19.27 -7.09
C ARG A 100 6.21 -19.41 -5.69
N TYR A 101 7.31 -18.71 -5.39
CA TYR A 101 7.87 -18.67 -4.05
C TYR A 101 6.86 -18.09 -3.06
N HIS A 102 6.27 -16.92 -3.36
CA HIS A 102 5.27 -16.29 -2.51
C HIS A 102 3.98 -17.13 -2.44
N ALA A 103 3.54 -17.73 -3.54
CA ALA A 103 2.37 -18.60 -3.58
C ALA A 103 2.49 -19.77 -2.58
N ARG A 104 3.67 -20.41 -2.51
CA ARG A 104 3.94 -21.46 -1.51
C ARG A 104 3.85 -20.95 -0.08
N LEU A 105 4.36 -19.74 0.21
CA LEU A 105 4.29 -19.14 1.55
C LEU A 105 2.86 -18.86 2.01
N TYR A 106 1.98 -18.51 1.06
CA TYR A 106 0.57 -18.21 1.34
C TYR A 106 -0.38 -19.40 1.13
N GLY A 107 0.13 -20.56 0.70
CA GLY A 107 -0.71 -21.72 0.40
C GLY A 107 -1.60 -21.54 -0.84
N VAL A 108 -1.17 -20.68 -1.78
CA VAL A 108 -1.90 -20.38 -3.03
C VAL A 108 -1.45 -21.32 -4.13
N GLY A 109 -2.40 -21.83 -4.93
CA GLY A 109 -2.13 -22.74 -6.05
C GLY A 109 -1.39 -22.06 -7.21
N PRO A 110 -0.68 -22.84 -8.04
CA PRO A 110 0.08 -22.33 -9.18
C PRO A 110 -0.79 -21.67 -10.25
N GLU A 111 -2.06 -22.04 -10.34
CA GLU A 111 -3.03 -21.49 -11.31
C GLU A 111 -3.20 -19.98 -11.13
N ARG A 112 -3.19 -19.52 -9.87
CA ARG A 112 -3.30 -18.10 -9.53
C ARG A 112 -2.09 -17.29 -10.01
N VAL A 113 -0.90 -17.89 -10.01
CA VAL A 113 0.32 -17.25 -10.56
C VAL A 113 0.14 -17.00 -12.05
N GLU A 114 -0.32 -18.01 -12.79
CA GLU A 114 -0.50 -17.90 -14.24
C GLU A 114 -1.66 -16.95 -14.62
N GLU A 115 -2.74 -16.94 -13.83
CA GLU A 115 -3.84 -15.99 -13.98
C GLU A 115 -3.34 -14.53 -13.85
N LEU A 116 -2.60 -14.22 -12.78
CA LEU A 116 -2.08 -12.87 -12.54
C LEU A 116 -1.06 -12.45 -13.60
N LEU A 117 -0.15 -13.34 -14.01
CA LEU A 117 0.80 -13.05 -15.08
C LEU A 117 0.09 -12.70 -16.39
N ARG A 118 -1.00 -13.40 -16.73
CA ARG A 118 -1.84 -13.06 -17.89
C ARG A 118 -2.54 -11.73 -17.72
N ALA A 119 -3.12 -11.46 -16.56
CA ALA A 119 -3.83 -10.20 -16.28
C ALA A 119 -2.94 -8.97 -16.52
N VAL A 120 -1.64 -9.07 -16.20
CA VAL A 120 -0.68 -7.98 -16.41
C VAL A 120 0.16 -8.13 -17.68
N ARG A 121 -0.19 -9.05 -18.60
CA ARG A 121 0.51 -9.33 -19.88
C ARG A 121 2.01 -9.60 -19.70
N MET A 122 2.33 -10.43 -18.72
CA MET A 122 3.72 -10.82 -18.41
C MET A 122 4.04 -12.28 -18.72
N GLU A 123 3.08 -13.08 -19.21
CA GLU A 123 3.25 -14.52 -19.44
C GLU A 123 4.44 -14.88 -20.33
N ARG A 124 4.74 -14.05 -21.35
CA ARG A 124 5.86 -14.31 -22.30
C ARG A 124 7.23 -13.97 -21.73
N ARG A 125 7.29 -13.07 -20.74
CA ARG A 125 8.53 -12.58 -20.14
C ARG A 125 8.71 -13.04 -18.68
N ALA A 126 7.74 -13.85 -18.19
CA ALA A 126 7.70 -14.27 -16.79
C ALA A 126 8.87 -15.15 -16.36
N ASP A 127 9.51 -15.83 -17.32
CA ASP A 127 10.64 -16.73 -17.07
C ASP A 127 12.03 -16.03 -17.16
N GLU A 128 12.05 -14.73 -17.48
CA GLU A 128 13.27 -13.94 -17.46
C GLU A 128 13.62 -13.48 -16.04
N PRO A 129 14.88 -13.49 -15.63
CA PRO A 129 15.33 -12.93 -14.37
C PRO A 129 14.88 -11.47 -14.19
N VAL A 130 14.39 -11.14 -13.00
CA VAL A 130 13.85 -9.78 -12.69
C VAL A 130 14.86 -8.68 -13.02
N ARG A 131 16.17 -8.92 -12.85
CA ARG A 131 17.22 -7.95 -13.20
C ARG A 131 17.29 -7.58 -14.68
N LEU A 132 16.70 -8.38 -15.58
CA LEU A 132 16.67 -8.16 -17.04
C LEU A 132 15.34 -7.50 -17.49
N LEU A 133 14.37 -7.35 -16.60
CA LEU A 133 13.10 -6.74 -16.89
C LEU A 133 13.19 -5.21 -16.83
N SER A 134 12.37 -4.51 -17.63
CA SER A 134 12.19 -3.07 -17.51
C SER A 134 11.51 -2.71 -16.18
N ARG A 135 11.65 -1.45 -15.73
CA ARG A 135 11.02 -0.98 -14.49
C ARG A 135 9.50 -1.22 -14.46
N GLY A 136 8.81 -0.92 -15.58
CA GLY A 136 7.37 -1.17 -15.68
C GLY A 136 7.01 -2.66 -15.65
N MET A 137 7.86 -3.55 -16.21
CA MET A 137 7.66 -5.00 -16.13
C MET A 137 7.86 -5.50 -14.70
N VAL A 138 8.92 -5.03 -14.03
CA VAL A 138 9.17 -5.32 -12.60
C VAL A 138 8.00 -4.88 -11.74
N GLN A 139 7.45 -3.68 -11.98
CA GLN A 139 6.30 -3.16 -11.26
C GLN A 139 5.06 -4.03 -11.46
N ARG A 140 4.79 -4.49 -12.69
CA ARG A 140 3.66 -5.40 -12.97
C ARG A 140 3.80 -6.73 -12.21
N VAL A 141 5.00 -7.31 -12.12
CA VAL A 141 5.24 -8.52 -11.32
C VAL A 141 5.09 -8.23 -9.82
N ALA A 142 5.54 -7.06 -9.34
CA ALA A 142 5.37 -6.64 -7.96
C ALA A 142 3.87 -6.46 -7.58
N VAL A 143 3.06 -5.96 -8.51
CA VAL A 143 1.59 -5.91 -8.35
C VAL A 143 1.04 -7.32 -8.19
N CYS A 144 1.39 -8.27 -9.07
CA CYS A 144 0.95 -9.67 -8.95
C CYS A 144 1.30 -10.23 -7.57
N ARG A 145 2.54 -9.99 -7.08
CA ARG A 145 2.97 -10.44 -5.75
C ARG A 145 2.11 -9.84 -4.64
N ALA A 146 1.77 -8.55 -4.73
CA ALA A 146 0.99 -7.86 -3.69
C ALA A 146 -0.45 -8.39 -3.57
N VAL A 147 -1.05 -8.87 -4.67
CA VAL A 147 -2.44 -9.36 -4.70
C VAL A 147 -2.56 -10.89 -4.81
N LEU A 148 -1.45 -11.62 -4.81
CA LEU A 148 -1.38 -13.06 -5.06
C LEU A 148 -2.31 -13.88 -4.15
N HIS A 149 -2.33 -13.55 -2.87
CA HIS A 149 -3.07 -14.24 -1.80
C HIS A 149 -4.43 -13.62 -1.50
N ASP A 150 -4.95 -12.79 -2.42
CA ASP A 150 -6.25 -12.13 -2.32
C ASP A 150 -6.46 -11.35 -1.01
N PRO A 151 -5.61 -10.35 -0.73
CA PRO A 151 -5.65 -9.60 0.53
C PRO A 151 -6.91 -8.76 0.67
N GLU A 152 -7.37 -8.55 1.90
CA GLU A 152 -8.50 -7.67 2.24
C GLU A 152 -8.07 -6.19 2.32
N ILE A 153 -6.80 -5.93 2.65
CA ILE A 153 -6.23 -4.59 2.70
C ILE A 153 -5.04 -4.49 1.77
N LEU A 154 -5.00 -3.44 0.96
CA LEU A 154 -3.86 -3.08 0.11
C LEU A 154 -3.18 -1.81 0.63
N LEU A 155 -1.88 -1.92 0.86
CA LEU A 155 -0.99 -0.82 1.20
C LEU A 155 -0.15 -0.50 -0.03
N LEU A 156 -0.37 0.68 -0.63
CA LEU A 156 0.13 1.05 -1.94
C LEU A 156 1.02 2.30 -1.84
N ASP A 157 2.34 2.08 -1.81
CA ASP A 157 3.33 3.17 -1.77
C ASP A 157 3.74 3.54 -3.20
N GLU A 158 3.13 4.59 -3.76
CA GLU A 158 3.36 5.07 -5.12
C GLU A 158 3.15 3.98 -6.20
N ALA A 159 2.07 3.22 -6.06
CA ALA A 159 1.81 2.00 -6.82
C ALA A 159 1.84 2.16 -8.35
N ARG A 160 1.50 3.35 -8.87
CA ARG A 160 1.48 3.66 -10.31
C ARG A 160 2.79 4.27 -10.81
N ALA A 161 3.78 4.49 -9.95
CA ALA A 161 5.10 4.95 -10.37
C ALA A 161 5.72 3.97 -11.36
N ASN A 162 6.36 4.49 -12.41
CA ASN A 162 7.00 3.72 -13.49
C ASN A 162 6.06 2.88 -14.38
N LEU A 163 4.75 3.04 -14.29
CA LEU A 163 3.79 2.46 -15.23
C LEU A 163 3.40 3.49 -16.30
N ASP A 164 3.41 3.06 -17.55
CA ASP A 164 2.78 3.80 -18.63
C ASP A 164 1.24 3.69 -18.54
N PRO A 165 0.48 4.52 -19.29
CA PRO A 165 -0.99 4.50 -19.24
C PRO A 165 -1.58 3.09 -19.49
N GLY A 166 -1.05 2.37 -20.50
CA GLY A 166 -1.54 1.02 -20.81
C GLY A 166 -1.27 0.00 -19.72
N ALA A 167 -0.10 0.09 -19.06
CA ALA A 167 0.20 -0.75 -17.91
C ALA A 167 -0.64 -0.37 -16.68
N THR A 168 -0.97 0.91 -16.51
CA THR A 168 -1.87 1.38 -15.45
C THR A 168 -3.27 0.78 -15.62
N GLU A 169 -3.82 0.77 -16.82
CA GLU A 169 -5.13 0.13 -17.12
C GLU A 169 -5.14 -1.37 -16.78
N LEU A 170 -4.03 -2.08 -17.03
CA LEU A 170 -3.93 -3.52 -16.71
C LEU A 170 -3.95 -3.81 -15.22
N VAL A 171 -3.38 -2.93 -14.39
CA VAL A 171 -3.29 -3.14 -12.93
C VAL A 171 -4.49 -2.55 -12.18
N GLU A 172 -5.27 -1.68 -12.81
CA GLU A 172 -6.42 -1.02 -12.19
C GLU A 172 -7.45 -2.00 -11.60
N PRO A 173 -7.86 -3.09 -12.29
CA PRO A 173 -8.77 -4.08 -11.71
C PRO A 173 -8.19 -4.79 -10.47
N LEU A 174 -6.86 -4.84 -10.35
CA LEU A 174 -6.16 -5.53 -9.27
C LEU A 174 -5.94 -4.61 -8.04
N LEU A 175 -5.66 -3.34 -8.26
CA LEU A 175 -5.25 -2.39 -7.22
C LEU A 175 -6.27 -1.27 -6.97
N GLY A 176 -7.08 -0.94 -7.96
CA GLY A 176 -7.99 0.18 -7.94
C GLY A 176 -9.28 -0.07 -7.13
N ARG A 177 -10.19 0.91 -7.17
CA ARG A 177 -11.53 0.81 -6.54
C ARG A 177 -12.32 -0.43 -6.98
N PRO A 178 -12.26 -0.87 -8.27
CA PRO A 178 -12.97 -2.07 -8.71
C PRO A 178 -12.58 -3.34 -7.94
N SER A 179 -11.43 -3.36 -7.27
CA SER A 179 -11.00 -4.50 -6.46
C SER A 179 -11.87 -4.72 -5.20
N GLY A 180 -12.65 -3.70 -4.76
CA GLY A 180 -13.49 -3.76 -3.57
C GLY A 180 -12.74 -3.81 -2.22
N ARG A 181 -11.40 -3.76 -2.24
CA ARG A 181 -10.55 -3.86 -1.05
C ARG A 181 -10.44 -2.55 -0.29
N THR A 182 -10.15 -2.65 1.01
CA THR A 182 -9.69 -1.49 1.78
C THR A 182 -8.30 -1.10 1.30
N ARG A 183 -8.04 0.18 1.04
CA ARG A 183 -6.76 0.64 0.50
C ARG A 183 -6.19 1.79 1.30
N VAL A 184 -4.86 1.79 1.46
CA VAL A 184 -4.09 2.96 1.89
C VAL A 184 -3.13 3.29 0.77
N ILE A 185 -3.26 4.47 0.18
CA ILE A 185 -2.49 4.89 -0.99
C ILE A 185 -1.62 6.09 -0.67
N THR A 186 -0.41 6.12 -1.22
CA THR A 186 0.41 7.34 -1.33
C THR A 186 0.61 7.67 -2.81
N SER A 187 0.74 8.94 -3.13
CA SER A 187 1.00 9.41 -4.49
C SER A 187 1.80 10.71 -4.48
N HIS A 188 2.58 10.93 -5.52
CA HIS A 188 3.19 12.23 -5.80
C HIS A 188 2.19 13.24 -6.40
N ASP A 189 1.06 12.75 -6.91
CA ASP A 189 -0.04 13.56 -7.40
C ASP A 189 -1.18 13.55 -6.38
N PRO A 190 -1.34 14.62 -5.57
CA PRO A 190 -2.39 14.71 -4.58
C PRO A 190 -3.80 14.71 -5.18
N GLN A 191 -3.95 15.32 -6.37
CA GLN A 191 -5.27 15.40 -7.02
C GLN A 191 -5.74 14.03 -7.51
N ALA A 192 -4.84 13.28 -8.16
CA ALA A 192 -5.14 11.90 -8.56
C ALA A 192 -5.44 11.01 -7.36
N ALA A 193 -4.71 11.16 -6.23
CA ALA A 193 -4.97 10.40 -5.03
C ALA A 193 -6.32 10.74 -4.39
N LEU A 194 -6.67 12.03 -4.31
CA LEU A 194 -7.96 12.48 -3.77
C LEU A 194 -9.14 12.04 -4.64
N ALA A 195 -8.98 12.01 -5.95
CA ALA A 195 -10.05 11.59 -6.87
C ALA A 195 -10.47 10.12 -6.68
N GLU A 196 -9.57 9.27 -6.17
CA GLU A 196 -9.86 7.85 -5.90
C GLU A 196 -10.04 7.51 -4.41
N ALA A 197 -9.89 8.48 -3.50
CA ALA A 197 -10.00 8.27 -2.07
C ALA A 197 -11.38 8.59 -1.51
N ASP A 198 -11.71 7.96 -0.40
CA ASP A 198 -12.87 8.29 0.43
C ASP A 198 -12.45 9.18 1.61
N LEU A 199 -11.24 8.96 2.11
CA LEU A 199 -10.64 9.68 3.23
C LEU A 199 -9.25 10.19 2.85
N ALA A 200 -8.83 11.30 3.44
CA ALA A 200 -7.50 11.84 3.26
C ALA A 200 -6.85 12.20 4.60
N LEU A 201 -5.58 11.83 4.74
CA LEU A 201 -4.70 12.18 5.86
C LEU A 201 -3.53 13.01 5.33
N GLY A 202 -3.45 14.28 5.72
CA GLY A 202 -2.30 15.13 5.44
C GLY A 202 -1.23 14.97 6.51
N LEU A 203 0.00 14.68 6.12
CA LEU A 203 1.16 14.57 7.02
C LEU A 203 2.20 15.64 6.70
N ARG A 204 2.66 16.36 7.74
CA ARG A 204 3.82 17.27 7.70
C ARG A 204 4.73 16.97 8.90
N ASP A 205 6.01 16.68 8.64
CA ASP A 205 7.02 16.38 9.67
C ASP A 205 6.56 15.31 10.68
N GLY A 206 5.92 14.27 10.17
CA GLY A 206 5.41 13.15 10.95
C GLY A 206 4.11 13.43 11.71
N ARG A 207 3.52 14.61 11.56
CA ARG A 207 2.28 15.01 12.28
C ARG A 207 1.11 15.13 11.30
N PRO A 208 -0.11 14.74 11.70
CA PRO A 208 -1.29 15.03 10.92
C PRO A 208 -1.57 16.53 10.91
N THR A 209 -1.84 17.08 9.72
CA THR A 209 -2.33 18.44 9.53
C THR A 209 -3.84 18.45 9.36
N PHE A 210 -4.37 17.40 8.75
CA PHE A 210 -5.81 17.13 8.64
C PHE A 210 -6.06 15.62 8.51
N SER A 211 -7.29 15.21 8.87
CA SER A 211 -7.84 13.88 8.61
C SER A 211 -9.32 14.09 8.30
N LEU A 212 -9.70 14.06 7.02
CA LEU A 212 -11.00 14.50 6.51
C LEU A 212 -11.52 13.54 5.43
N PRO A 213 -12.84 13.55 5.13
CA PRO A 213 -13.35 13.03 3.87
C PRO A 213 -12.60 13.64 2.68
N ALA A 214 -12.28 12.86 1.66
CA ALA A 214 -11.46 13.32 0.54
C ALA A 214 -12.10 14.49 -0.23
N ASN A 215 -13.44 14.51 -0.31
CA ASN A 215 -14.21 15.58 -0.95
C ASN A 215 -14.24 16.90 -0.16
N GLU A 216 -13.82 16.90 1.11
CA GLU A 216 -13.68 18.10 1.94
C GLU A 216 -12.27 18.72 1.88
N VAL A 217 -11.33 18.04 1.25
CA VAL A 217 -9.95 18.54 1.12
C VAL A 217 -9.89 19.60 0.03
N THR A 218 -9.69 20.86 0.43
CA THR A 218 -9.63 21.99 -0.49
C THR A 218 -8.24 22.11 -1.15
N PRO A 219 -8.13 22.76 -2.34
CA PRO A 219 -6.84 23.04 -2.96
C PRO A 219 -5.91 23.86 -2.05
N ASP A 220 -6.47 24.70 -1.15
CA ASP A 220 -5.70 25.49 -0.21
C ASP A 220 -5.03 24.61 0.85
N LEU A 221 -5.77 23.66 1.44
CA LEU A 221 -5.20 22.67 2.36
C LEU A 221 -4.07 21.88 1.72
N VAL A 222 -4.25 21.49 0.44
CA VAL A 222 -3.17 20.80 -0.30
C VAL A 222 -1.98 21.73 -0.49
N ARG A 223 -2.17 22.98 -0.90
CA ARG A 223 -1.07 23.96 -1.05
C ARG A 223 -0.31 24.15 0.26
N GLU A 224 -1.00 24.34 1.37
CA GLU A 224 -0.39 24.48 2.69
C GLU A 224 0.40 23.25 3.12
N LEU A 225 -0.11 22.05 2.82
CA LEU A 225 0.56 20.79 3.13
C LEU A 225 1.91 20.65 2.38
N TYR A 226 1.99 21.19 1.17
CA TYR A 226 3.18 21.10 0.31
C TYR A 226 4.05 22.36 0.32
N ALA A 227 3.63 23.42 1.02
CA ALA A 227 4.46 24.61 1.29
C ALA A 227 5.56 24.30 2.33
#